data_8954af5a006f188460ec2655c2400d5b
#
_entry.id   8954af5a006f188460ec2655c2400d5b
#
_cell.length_a   1.000
_cell.length_b   1.000
_cell.length_c   1.000
_cell.angle_alpha   90.00
_cell.angle_beta   90.00
_cell.angle_gamma   90.00
#
_symmetry.space_group_name_H-M   'P 1'
#
loop_
_entity.id
_entity.type
_entity.pdbx_description
1 polymer ?
#
loop_
_entity_poly.entity_id
_entity_poly.type
_entity_poly.pdbx_seq_one_letter_code
_entity_poly.pdbx_strand_id
1 'polypeptide(L)'
;MKFLKNISAIIISMSFITVSPSYAQNFNWKANEGQTINLMLNNHPWSQAIRDMAAEFTAKTGIKTQIEIFNEEQYRARLSTLMQGKSSDLDVYMSLTSREGAVFEKAGWYSDLAPLMADKNQTMPDFNYEDFGASIRDASTFGKKIVALPINQEGPLFYWRKDIFEKCKINEPMFLEDINTAAAALKSCDPSIGPWAARGLRGAVPYALTAFINNLGGSYSTPDGKPGLSQPNTLKGIVLYSTLLKDYGPPGALNHTFTQVVELLGQGKIAMTHESSNEFANIMRFPNRAQDLGVKVLPPGRETKISKPVSIGWTITISSNSQKKSAAWYFLQWSTSREVQSKLVQFGVAPPRASVFQGPEFANWVNEMPIRKSWVNSLVEIGKTGTGVYQSPTERVPEARDLIGTAVQQIVQGGNPIEVAKATDEALSKLQ
;
A
#
# COMPACT_ATOMS: atom_id res chain seq x y z
N MET A 1 29.36 -8.97 89.61
CA MET A 1 29.42 -10.45 89.46
C MET A 1 28.23 -10.89 88.61
N LYS A 2 28.49 -11.68 87.59
CA LYS A 2 27.71 -12.37 86.59
C LYS A 2 27.61 -11.66 85.19
N PHE A 3 28.49 -12.13 84.33
CA PHE A 3 28.54 -11.98 82.91
C PHE A 3 27.36 -12.79 82.27
N LEU A 4 26.61 -12.20 81.42
CA LEU A 4 25.72 -12.93 80.51
C LEU A 4 26.25 -12.72 79.09
N LYS A 5 26.67 -13.81 78.45
CA LYS A 5 27.07 -13.86 77.04
C LYS A 5 25.86 -13.85 76.12
N ASN A 6 25.80 -12.86 75.22
CA ASN A 6 24.88 -12.86 74.08
C ASN A 6 25.54 -13.66 72.93
N ILE A 7 24.89 -14.76 72.54
CA ILE A 7 25.21 -15.51 71.30
C ILE A 7 24.23 -15.03 70.26
N SER A 8 24.72 -14.26 69.33
CA SER A 8 23.95 -13.89 68.12
C SER A 8 23.99 -15.01 67.08
N ALA A 9 22.87 -15.69 66.83
CA ALA A 9 22.73 -16.66 65.77
C ALA A 9 22.60 -15.93 64.42
N ILE A 10 23.58 -16.10 63.54
CA ILE A 10 23.49 -15.62 62.14
C ILE A 10 22.71 -16.66 61.34
N ILE A 11 21.44 -16.30 60.94
CA ILE A 11 20.64 -17.09 60.05
C ILE A 11 21.10 -16.73 58.59
N ILE A 12 21.85 -17.62 57.96
CA ILE A 12 22.18 -17.54 56.54
C ILE A 12 20.96 -18.01 55.76
N SER A 13 20.18 -17.06 55.20
CA SER A 13 19.10 -17.36 54.26
C SER A 13 19.70 -17.76 52.92
N MET A 14 19.71 -19.05 52.62
CA MET A 14 20.04 -19.59 51.31
C MET A 14 18.89 -19.27 50.33
N SER A 15 19.02 -18.20 49.53
CA SER A 15 18.12 -17.93 48.41
C SER A 15 18.36 -18.95 47.31
N PHE A 16 17.45 -19.90 47.18
CA PHE A 16 17.41 -20.77 46.01
C PHE A 16 17.00 -19.93 44.78
N ILE A 17 17.95 -19.62 43.91
CA ILE A 17 17.67 -19.10 42.58
C ILE A 17 17.10 -20.27 41.80
N THR A 18 15.77 -20.30 41.67
CA THR A 18 15.08 -21.19 40.71
C THR A 18 15.40 -20.70 39.31
N VAL A 19 16.41 -21.28 38.68
CA VAL A 19 16.64 -21.15 37.25
C VAL A 19 15.49 -21.88 36.57
N SER A 20 14.47 -21.14 36.13
CA SER A 20 13.44 -21.68 35.26
C SER A 20 14.15 -22.23 34.01
N PRO A 21 13.89 -23.48 33.58
CA PRO A 21 14.45 -23.97 32.34
C PRO A 21 13.98 -23.05 31.20
N SER A 22 14.90 -22.34 30.60
CA SER A 22 14.67 -21.67 29.32
C SER A 22 14.38 -22.81 28.35
N TYR A 23 13.11 -23.03 28.03
CA TYR A 23 12.74 -23.92 26.92
C TYR A 23 13.42 -23.36 25.68
N ALA A 24 14.46 -24.05 25.21
CA ALA A 24 15.11 -23.71 23.96
C ALA A 24 14.04 -23.65 22.87
N GLN A 25 13.97 -22.55 22.15
CA GLN A 25 13.06 -22.37 21.04
C GLN A 25 13.46 -23.39 19.95
N ASN A 26 12.59 -24.37 19.69
CA ASN A 26 12.85 -25.45 18.72
C ASN A 26 12.32 -25.11 17.32
N PHE A 27 12.35 -23.83 16.91
CA PHE A 27 11.99 -23.44 15.56
C PHE A 27 12.91 -24.13 14.53
N ASN A 28 12.32 -24.75 13.54
CA ASN A 28 13.06 -25.43 12.48
C ASN A 28 12.44 -25.11 11.11
N TRP A 29 13.19 -24.45 10.24
CA TRP A 29 12.74 -24.14 8.87
C TRP A 29 12.33 -25.38 8.06
N LYS A 30 12.83 -26.57 8.39
CA LYS A 30 12.52 -27.85 7.70
C LYS A 30 11.30 -28.60 8.25
N ALA A 31 10.58 -28.05 9.26
CA ALA A 31 9.45 -28.74 9.89
C ALA A 31 8.30 -29.09 8.93
N ASN A 32 8.18 -28.40 7.80
CA ASN A 32 7.17 -28.62 6.77
C ASN A 32 7.79 -29.09 5.43
N GLU A 33 9.00 -29.65 5.45
CA GLU A 33 9.70 -30.13 4.24
C GLU A 33 8.87 -31.12 3.44
N GLY A 34 8.94 -31.02 2.12
CA GLY A 34 8.20 -31.89 1.19
C GLY A 34 6.79 -31.40 0.85
N GLN A 35 6.23 -30.47 1.61
CA GLN A 35 4.93 -29.89 1.27
C GLN A 35 5.02 -28.97 0.05
N THR A 36 3.88 -28.79 -0.64
CA THR A 36 3.72 -27.80 -1.71
C THR A 36 2.57 -26.87 -1.35
N ILE A 37 2.80 -25.56 -1.39
CA ILE A 37 1.78 -24.52 -1.15
C ILE A 37 1.45 -23.78 -2.45
N ASN A 38 0.18 -23.41 -2.60
CA ASN A 38 -0.34 -22.68 -3.74
C ASN A 38 -0.58 -21.21 -3.39
N LEU A 39 0.01 -20.35 -4.18
CA LEU A 39 -0.07 -18.90 -3.97
C LEU A 39 -0.76 -18.24 -5.15
N MET A 40 -1.69 -17.33 -4.86
CA MET A 40 -2.26 -16.45 -5.86
C MET A 40 -1.93 -15.00 -5.51
N LEU A 41 -1.25 -14.31 -6.42
CA LEU A 41 -0.70 -12.99 -6.20
C LEU A 41 -1.22 -12.01 -7.27
N ASN A 42 -1.39 -10.75 -6.86
CA ASN A 42 -1.61 -9.65 -7.79
C ASN A 42 -0.32 -9.34 -8.55
N ASN A 43 -0.43 -8.85 -9.78
CA ASN A 43 0.70 -8.35 -10.56
C ASN A 43 1.25 -7.07 -9.94
N HIS A 44 2.26 -7.23 -9.11
CA HIS A 44 2.87 -6.23 -8.26
C HIS A 44 4.40 -6.43 -8.28
N PRO A 45 5.24 -5.37 -8.18
CA PRO A 45 6.71 -5.52 -8.14
C PRO A 45 7.18 -6.53 -7.09
N TRP A 46 6.57 -6.53 -5.91
CA TRP A 46 6.84 -7.51 -4.86
C TRP A 46 6.59 -8.95 -5.34
N SER A 47 5.46 -9.20 -6.01
CA SER A 47 5.07 -10.54 -6.46
C SER A 47 6.03 -11.10 -7.50
N GLN A 48 6.50 -10.26 -8.43
CA GLN A 48 7.49 -10.64 -9.43
C GLN A 48 8.82 -11.01 -8.76
N ALA A 49 9.31 -10.14 -7.86
CA ALA A 49 10.54 -10.37 -7.15
C ALA A 49 10.48 -11.63 -6.25
N ILE A 50 9.39 -11.84 -5.52
CA ILE A 50 9.21 -13.03 -4.67
C ILE A 50 9.15 -14.31 -5.50
N ARG A 51 8.51 -14.29 -6.67
CA ARG A 51 8.52 -15.43 -7.58
C ARG A 51 9.93 -15.79 -8.03
N ASP A 52 10.73 -14.79 -8.38
CA ASP A 52 12.11 -14.97 -8.82
C ASP A 52 13.00 -15.49 -7.68
N MET A 53 12.68 -15.17 -6.43
CA MET A 53 13.35 -15.62 -5.22
C MET A 53 12.79 -16.94 -4.64
N ALA A 54 11.73 -17.52 -5.20
CA ALA A 54 11.03 -18.69 -4.62
C ALA A 54 11.95 -19.92 -4.42
N ALA A 55 13.00 -20.05 -5.24
CA ALA A 55 14.01 -21.10 -5.08
C ALA A 55 14.79 -20.98 -3.76
N GLU A 56 15.04 -19.76 -3.26
CA GLU A 56 15.70 -19.53 -1.97
C GLU A 56 14.81 -20.03 -0.81
N PHE A 57 13.50 -19.79 -0.89
CA PHE A 57 12.53 -20.32 0.08
C PHE A 57 12.56 -21.85 0.11
N THR A 58 12.47 -22.48 -1.08
CA THR A 58 12.51 -23.94 -1.18
C THR A 58 13.82 -24.52 -0.66
N ALA A 59 14.96 -23.92 -0.97
CA ALA A 59 16.26 -24.35 -0.45
C ALA A 59 16.32 -24.27 1.08
N LYS A 60 15.77 -23.19 1.66
CA LYS A 60 15.75 -22.95 3.11
C LYS A 60 14.81 -23.88 3.85
N THR A 61 13.65 -24.18 3.29
CA THR A 61 12.55 -24.84 4.01
C THR A 61 12.23 -26.27 3.52
N GLY A 62 12.60 -26.63 2.29
CA GLY A 62 12.14 -27.83 1.62
C GLY A 62 10.67 -27.76 1.15
N ILE A 63 9.98 -26.64 1.37
CA ILE A 63 8.60 -26.41 0.91
C ILE A 63 8.66 -25.91 -0.53
N LYS A 64 7.86 -26.50 -1.42
CA LYS A 64 7.69 -26.04 -2.81
C LYS A 64 6.57 -25.02 -2.91
N THR A 65 6.67 -24.10 -3.87
CA THR A 65 5.64 -23.10 -4.13
C THR A 65 5.11 -23.24 -5.56
N GLN A 66 3.80 -23.11 -5.73
CA GLN A 66 3.15 -22.87 -7.02
C GLN A 66 2.57 -21.46 -6.99
N ILE A 67 3.13 -20.56 -7.81
CA ILE A 67 2.81 -19.13 -7.77
C ILE A 67 2.12 -18.74 -9.07
N GLU A 68 0.85 -18.32 -8.97
CA GLU A 68 0.09 -17.71 -10.05
C GLU A 68 0.00 -16.19 -9.81
N ILE A 69 0.28 -15.40 -10.86
CA ILE A 69 0.22 -13.93 -10.82
C ILE A 69 -0.78 -13.46 -11.86
N PHE A 70 -1.75 -12.65 -11.44
CA PHE A 70 -2.82 -12.11 -12.28
C PHE A 70 -2.85 -10.58 -12.24
N ASN A 71 -3.33 -9.96 -13.30
CA ASN A 71 -3.69 -8.54 -13.27
C ASN A 71 -4.78 -8.28 -12.22
N GLU A 72 -4.79 -7.09 -11.62
CA GLU A 72 -5.57 -6.79 -10.41
C GLU A 72 -7.05 -7.17 -10.52
N GLU A 73 -7.72 -6.86 -11.63
CA GLU A 73 -9.14 -7.17 -11.80
C GLU A 73 -9.39 -8.68 -11.93
N GLN A 74 -8.57 -9.39 -12.71
CA GLN A 74 -8.63 -10.84 -12.83
C GLN A 74 -8.31 -11.53 -11.50
N TYR A 75 -7.30 -11.00 -10.79
CA TYR A 75 -6.92 -11.47 -9.46
C TYR A 75 -8.11 -11.45 -8.50
N ARG A 76 -8.79 -10.30 -8.38
CA ARG A 76 -9.93 -10.13 -7.46
C ARG A 76 -11.11 -11.02 -7.83
N ALA A 77 -11.45 -11.12 -9.11
CA ALA A 77 -12.53 -11.98 -9.58
C ALA A 77 -12.26 -13.45 -9.25
N ARG A 78 -11.04 -13.93 -9.54
CA ARG A 78 -10.62 -15.32 -9.28
C ARG A 78 -10.56 -15.62 -7.79
N LEU A 79 -10.00 -14.71 -6.98
CA LEU A 79 -9.96 -14.84 -5.53
C LEU A 79 -11.36 -14.99 -4.94
N SER A 80 -12.29 -14.12 -5.33
CA SER A 80 -13.67 -14.18 -4.87
C SER A 80 -14.32 -15.51 -5.21
N THR A 81 -14.12 -16.02 -6.42
CA THR A 81 -14.65 -17.32 -6.84
C THR A 81 -14.11 -18.48 -6.00
N LEU A 82 -12.78 -18.54 -5.78
CA LEU A 82 -12.15 -19.58 -4.99
C LEU A 82 -12.61 -19.54 -3.52
N MET A 83 -12.67 -18.34 -2.92
CA MET A 83 -13.02 -18.18 -1.52
C MET A 83 -14.51 -18.43 -1.26
N GLN A 84 -15.41 -18.00 -2.15
CA GLN A 84 -16.84 -18.34 -2.10
C GLN A 84 -17.09 -19.84 -2.25
N GLY A 85 -16.32 -20.48 -3.16
CA GLY A 85 -16.35 -21.92 -3.34
C GLY A 85 -15.68 -22.73 -2.23
N LYS A 86 -15.12 -22.07 -1.20
CA LYS A 86 -14.36 -22.70 -0.11
C LYS A 86 -13.26 -23.64 -0.57
N SER A 87 -12.59 -23.28 -1.67
CA SER A 87 -11.50 -24.08 -2.23
C SER A 87 -10.35 -24.22 -1.24
N SER A 88 -9.89 -25.44 -1.03
CA SER A 88 -8.68 -25.76 -0.28
C SER A 88 -7.40 -25.67 -1.12
N ASP A 89 -7.53 -25.40 -2.44
CA ASP A 89 -6.39 -25.36 -3.37
C ASP A 89 -5.62 -24.05 -3.29
N LEU A 90 -6.12 -23.06 -2.53
CA LEU A 90 -5.45 -21.79 -2.29
C LEU A 90 -4.95 -21.72 -0.85
N ASP A 91 -3.62 -21.64 -0.67
CA ASP A 91 -3.00 -21.56 0.65
C ASP A 91 -2.68 -20.09 1.05
N VAL A 92 -2.12 -19.32 0.12
CA VAL A 92 -1.65 -17.96 0.37
C VAL A 92 -2.16 -17.01 -0.70
N TYR A 93 -2.61 -15.82 -0.29
CA TYR A 93 -3.04 -14.78 -1.22
C TYR A 93 -2.70 -13.39 -0.72
N MET A 94 -2.66 -12.41 -1.64
CA MET A 94 -2.50 -11.00 -1.30
C MET A 94 -3.86 -10.38 -0.93
N SER A 95 -3.83 -9.38 -0.06
CA SER A 95 -5.01 -8.56 0.25
C SER A 95 -4.61 -7.10 0.43
N LEU A 96 -5.46 -6.20 -0.03
CA LEU A 96 -5.41 -4.80 0.33
C LEU A 96 -6.40 -4.56 1.46
N THR A 97 -5.97 -4.86 2.69
CA THR A 97 -6.86 -4.87 3.87
C THR A 97 -7.58 -3.55 4.11
N SER A 98 -7.00 -2.43 3.71
CA SER A 98 -7.66 -1.11 3.72
C SER A 98 -8.80 -0.97 2.69
N ARG A 99 -8.91 -1.87 1.71
CA ARG A 99 -9.96 -1.87 0.69
C ARG A 99 -10.99 -2.97 0.92
N GLU A 100 -10.54 -4.23 0.96
CA GLU A 100 -11.42 -5.41 1.07
C GLU A 100 -11.42 -6.09 2.44
N GLY A 101 -10.58 -5.63 3.37
CA GLY A 101 -10.33 -6.34 4.63
C GLY A 101 -11.60 -6.59 5.46
N ALA A 102 -12.45 -5.58 5.60
CA ALA A 102 -13.70 -5.72 6.37
C ALA A 102 -14.65 -6.76 5.74
N VAL A 103 -14.78 -6.73 4.41
CA VAL A 103 -15.64 -7.68 3.67
C VAL A 103 -15.09 -9.10 3.78
N PHE A 104 -13.79 -9.29 3.62
CA PHE A 104 -13.15 -10.60 3.66
C PHE A 104 -13.13 -11.17 5.08
N GLU A 105 -12.95 -10.32 6.12
CA GLU A 105 -13.05 -10.77 7.51
C GLU A 105 -14.48 -11.20 7.86
N LYS A 106 -15.49 -10.42 7.48
CA LYS A 106 -16.90 -10.78 7.67
C LYS A 106 -17.28 -12.08 6.94
N ALA A 107 -16.71 -12.30 5.75
CA ALA A 107 -16.88 -13.53 4.98
C ALA A 107 -16.09 -14.73 5.54
N GLY A 108 -15.22 -14.51 6.53
CA GLY A 108 -14.40 -15.54 7.14
C GLY A 108 -13.31 -16.09 6.22
N TRP A 109 -12.76 -15.26 5.31
CA TRP A 109 -11.78 -15.68 4.33
C TRP A 109 -10.33 -15.68 4.86
N TYR A 110 -10.06 -14.94 5.93
CA TYR A 110 -8.76 -14.87 6.56
C TYR A 110 -8.54 -15.96 7.61
N SER A 111 -7.35 -16.53 7.67
CA SER A 111 -6.87 -17.21 8.87
C SER A 111 -6.41 -16.19 9.91
N ASP A 112 -6.65 -16.48 11.21
CA ASP A 112 -6.01 -15.73 12.28
C ASP A 112 -4.53 -16.14 12.40
N LEU A 113 -3.62 -15.19 12.22
CA LEU A 113 -2.18 -15.39 12.29
C LEU A 113 -1.65 -15.28 13.73
N ALA A 114 -2.40 -14.69 14.66
CA ALA A 114 -1.93 -14.46 16.03
C ALA A 114 -1.53 -15.75 16.76
N PRO A 115 -2.28 -16.87 16.67
CA PRO A 115 -1.87 -18.13 17.27
C PRO A 115 -0.59 -18.69 16.68
N LEU A 116 -0.42 -18.62 15.36
CA LEU A 116 0.81 -19.07 14.66
C LEU A 116 2.01 -18.23 15.09
N MET A 117 1.81 -16.91 15.18
CA MET A 117 2.85 -15.96 15.61
C MET A 117 3.28 -16.17 17.06
N ALA A 118 2.35 -16.57 17.94
CA ALA A 118 2.63 -16.85 19.35
C ALA A 118 3.35 -18.20 19.58
N ASP A 119 3.23 -19.12 18.61
CA ASP A 119 3.87 -20.45 18.72
C ASP A 119 5.35 -20.38 18.39
N LYS A 120 6.18 -20.49 19.41
CA LYS A 120 7.65 -20.45 19.31
C LYS A 120 8.27 -21.59 18.50
N ASN A 121 7.53 -22.67 18.26
CA ASN A 121 7.98 -23.77 17.40
C ASN A 121 7.71 -23.51 15.93
N GLN A 122 6.76 -22.63 15.61
CA GLN A 122 6.38 -22.27 14.26
C GLN A 122 6.88 -20.88 13.82
N THR A 123 7.23 -20.01 14.77
CA THR A 123 7.68 -18.64 14.49
C THR A 123 9.17 -18.49 14.74
N MET A 124 9.89 -17.97 13.71
CA MET A 124 11.33 -17.72 13.81
C MET A 124 11.65 -16.73 14.95
N PRO A 125 12.76 -16.93 15.68
CA PRO A 125 13.09 -16.17 16.87
C PRO A 125 13.13 -14.65 16.70
N ASP A 126 13.56 -14.19 15.52
CA ASP A 126 13.78 -12.80 15.15
C ASP A 126 12.69 -12.21 14.27
N PHE A 127 11.49 -12.83 14.25
CA PHE A 127 10.37 -12.39 13.40
C PHE A 127 9.97 -10.94 13.63
N ASN A 128 9.97 -10.47 14.86
CA ASN A 128 9.66 -9.10 15.29
C ASN A 128 8.49 -8.44 14.51
N TYR A 129 7.26 -8.70 14.94
CA TYR A 129 6.06 -8.13 14.32
C TYR A 129 5.97 -6.60 14.49
N GLU A 130 6.51 -6.06 15.60
CA GLU A 130 6.49 -4.62 15.91
C GLU A 130 7.39 -3.79 14.99
N ASP A 131 8.27 -4.43 14.22
CA ASP A 131 9.11 -3.78 13.20
C ASP A 131 8.32 -3.32 11.97
N PHE A 132 7.10 -3.82 11.75
CA PHE A 132 6.21 -3.31 10.72
C PHE A 132 5.58 -1.98 11.13
N GLY A 133 5.33 -1.08 10.17
CA GLY A 133 4.70 0.21 10.40
C GLY A 133 3.32 0.08 11.09
N ALA A 134 3.08 0.88 12.14
CA ALA A 134 1.87 0.77 12.97
C ALA A 134 0.58 0.89 12.14
N SER A 135 0.48 1.87 11.24
CA SER A 135 -0.72 2.09 10.43
C SER A 135 -1.11 0.89 9.55
N ILE A 136 -0.11 0.15 9.02
CA ILE A 136 -0.36 -1.03 8.19
C ILE A 136 -0.69 -2.24 9.07
N ARG A 137 -0.08 -2.35 10.25
CA ARG A 137 -0.45 -3.36 11.25
C ARG A 137 -1.90 -3.19 11.70
N ASP A 138 -2.31 -1.96 12.01
CA ASP A 138 -3.68 -1.62 12.40
C ASP A 138 -4.67 -1.96 11.28
N ALA A 139 -4.35 -1.62 10.03
CA ALA A 139 -5.17 -1.98 8.87
C ALA A 139 -5.28 -3.50 8.63
N SER A 140 -4.37 -4.29 9.21
CA SER A 140 -4.33 -5.76 9.11
C SER A 140 -4.84 -6.47 10.36
N THR A 141 -5.47 -5.71 11.28
CA THR A 141 -5.98 -6.22 12.55
C THR A 141 -7.48 -5.97 12.67
N PHE A 142 -8.27 -7.02 12.93
CA PHE A 142 -9.70 -6.94 13.13
C PHE A 142 -10.05 -7.52 14.51
N GLY A 143 -10.43 -6.64 15.43
CA GLY A 143 -10.61 -7.01 16.84
C GLY A 143 -9.26 -7.50 17.43
N LYS A 144 -9.21 -8.80 17.79
CA LYS A 144 -7.98 -9.45 18.29
C LYS A 144 -7.24 -10.28 17.24
N LYS A 145 -7.79 -10.41 16.03
CA LYS A 145 -7.20 -11.22 14.97
C LYS A 145 -6.20 -10.41 14.16
N ILE A 146 -5.03 -10.95 13.92
CA ILE A 146 -4.08 -10.48 12.94
C ILE A 146 -4.33 -11.30 11.68
N VAL A 147 -4.86 -10.66 10.63
CA VAL A 147 -5.32 -11.38 9.43
C VAL A 147 -4.29 -11.43 8.30
N ALA A 148 -3.27 -10.57 8.33
CA ALA A 148 -2.29 -10.49 7.26
C ALA A 148 -0.97 -9.85 7.73
N LEU A 149 0.10 -10.04 6.97
CA LEU A 149 1.39 -9.37 7.16
C LEU A 149 1.63 -8.34 6.07
N PRO A 150 2.13 -7.14 6.40
CA PRO A 150 2.49 -6.13 5.42
C PRO A 150 3.63 -6.59 4.49
N ILE A 151 3.51 -6.30 3.19
CA ILE A 151 4.55 -6.58 2.20
C ILE A 151 5.19 -5.33 1.61
N ASN A 152 4.52 -4.19 1.69
CA ASN A 152 5.03 -2.89 1.26
C ASN A 152 4.32 -1.76 1.98
N GLN A 153 4.84 -0.55 1.81
CA GLN A 153 4.16 0.70 2.10
C GLN A 153 4.06 1.52 0.82
N GLU A 154 2.89 2.09 0.53
CA GLU A 154 2.70 2.88 -0.67
C GLU A 154 1.68 4.01 -0.50
N GLY A 155 1.74 4.94 -1.44
CA GLY A 155 0.73 5.97 -1.68
C GLY A 155 1.00 6.63 -3.02
N PRO A 156 0.01 7.33 -3.61
CA PRO A 156 0.24 8.02 -4.86
C PRO A 156 1.17 9.22 -4.66
N LEU A 157 2.11 9.38 -5.59
CA LEU A 157 3.07 10.47 -5.65
C LEU A 157 2.83 11.30 -6.92
N PHE A 158 3.18 12.56 -6.85
CA PHE A 158 3.23 13.45 -8.01
C PHE A 158 4.56 13.27 -8.72
N TYR A 159 4.51 12.87 -10.01
CA TYR A 159 5.64 12.75 -10.92
C TYR A 159 5.55 13.81 -11.99
N TRP A 160 6.67 14.44 -12.34
CA TRP A 160 6.72 15.42 -13.42
C TRP A 160 8.02 15.33 -14.22
N ARG A 161 7.98 15.72 -15.50
CA ARG A 161 9.13 15.81 -16.41
C ARG A 161 9.88 17.12 -16.21
N LYS A 162 10.97 17.09 -15.45
CA LYS A 162 11.83 18.26 -15.19
C LYS A 162 12.37 18.88 -16.48
N ASP A 163 12.82 18.05 -17.41
CA ASP A 163 13.34 18.46 -18.71
C ASP A 163 12.30 19.22 -19.55
N ILE A 164 11.03 18.82 -19.52
CA ILE A 164 9.95 19.51 -20.22
C ILE A 164 9.59 20.81 -19.51
N PHE A 165 9.57 20.79 -18.17
CA PHE A 165 9.31 22.00 -17.38
C PHE A 165 10.38 23.07 -17.63
N GLU A 166 11.66 22.67 -17.68
CA GLU A 166 12.77 23.56 -18.02
C GLU A 166 12.64 24.09 -19.45
N LYS A 167 12.42 23.22 -20.45
CA LYS A 167 12.19 23.61 -21.85
C LYS A 167 11.08 24.62 -21.99
N CYS A 168 9.97 24.43 -21.29
CA CYS A 168 8.79 25.29 -21.35
C CYS A 168 8.82 26.47 -20.36
N LYS A 169 9.90 26.62 -19.57
CA LYS A 169 10.05 27.66 -18.52
C LYS A 169 8.88 27.66 -17.52
N ILE A 170 8.43 26.46 -17.14
CA ILE A 170 7.35 26.25 -16.16
C ILE A 170 7.99 25.94 -14.81
N ASN A 171 7.54 26.63 -13.78
CA ASN A 171 7.98 26.33 -12.42
C ASN A 171 7.32 25.06 -11.89
N GLU A 172 8.03 24.35 -11.02
CA GLU A 172 7.47 23.22 -10.29
C GLU A 172 6.24 23.67 -9.48
N PRO A 173 5.10 22.93 -9.55
CA PRO A 173 3.91 23.24 -8.79
C PRO A 173 4.18 23.24 -7.27
N MET A 174 3.93 24.38 -6.62
CA MET A 174 4.07 24.54 -5.17
C MET A 174 2.75 24.24 -4.44
N PHE A 175 1.63 24.43 -5.12
CA PHE A 175 0.29 24.15 -4.64
C PHE A 175 -0.46 23.25 -5.61
N LEU A 176 -1.47 22.57 -5.10
CA LEU A 176 -2.28 21.63 -5.89
C LEU A 176 -2.90 22.30 -7.13
N GLU A 177 -3.37 23.52 -6.96
CA GLU A 177 -4.01 24.29 -8.03
C GLU A 177 -3.03 24.69 -9.14
N ASP A 178 -1.72 24.78 -8.84
CA ASP A 178 -0.69 25.10 -9.83
C ASP A 178 -0.54 24.00 -10.89
N ILE A 179 -0.96 22.77 -10.60
CA ILE A 179 -0.93 21.65 -11.55
C ILE A 179 -1.79 21.96 -12.76
N ASN A 180 -2.96 22.57 -12.56
CA ASN A 180 -3.84 22.97 -13.68
C ASN A 180 -3.21 24.09 -14.53
N THR A 181 -2.55 25.07 -13.88
CA THR A 181 -1.82 26.15 -14.57
C THR A 181 -0.64 25.58 -15.37
N ALA A 182 0.12 24.66 -14.77
CA ALA A 182 1.23 23.99 -15.44
C ALA A 182 0.74 23.16 -16.64
N ALA A 183 -0.38 22.44 -16.50
CA ALA A 183 -0.97 21.66 -17.58
C ALA A 183 -1.39 22.55 -18.78
N ALA A 184 -1.99 23.70 -18.50
CA ALA A 184 -2.35 24.68 -19.54
C ALA A 184 -1.12 25.22 -20.28
N ALA A 185 -0.07 25.58 -19.53
CA ALA A 185 1.18 26.08 -20.09
C ALA A 185 1.90 25.01 -20.93
N LEU A 186 1.94 23.76 -20.46
CA LEU A 186 2.51 22.62 -21.20
C LEU A 186 1.78 22.37 -22.52
N LYS A 187 0.44 22.38 -22.50
CA LYS A 187 -0.39 22.19 -23.70
C LYS A 187 -0.08 23.24 -24.78
N SER A 188 0.23 24.45 -24.37
CA SER A 188 0.57 25.56 -25.28
C SER A 188 2.03 25.49 -25.76
N CYS A 189 2.95 25.06 -24.89
CA CYS A 189 4.39 25.02 -25.17
C CYS A 189 4.78 23.85 -26.07
N ASP A 190 4.28 22.66 -25.76
CA ASP A 190 4.62 21.42 -26.47
C ASP A 190 3.38 20.53 -26.67
N PRO A 191 2.59 20.77 -27.73
CA PRO A 191 1.39 19.99 -28.01
C PRO A 191 1.65 18.50 -28.31
N SER A 192 2.90 18.12 -28.53
CA SER A 192 3.28 16.72 -28.81
C SER A 192 3.32 15.85 -27.57
N ILE A 193 3.34 16.47 -26.38
CA ILE A 193 3.41 15.79 -25.08
C ILE A 193 2.10 16.07 -24.32
N GLY A 194 1.39 15.02 -23.91
CA GLY A 194 0.21 15.15 -23.05
C GLY A 194 0.56 15.83 -21.72
N PRO A 195 -0.13 16.89 -21.30
CA PRO A 195 0.21 17.57 -20.05
C PRO A 195 0.01 16.70 -18.81
N TRP A 196 -1.03 15.88 -18.82
CA TRP A 196 -1.48 15.11 -17.67
C TRP A 196 -2.01 13.73 -18.04
N ALA A 197 -1.80 12.73 -17.19
CA ALA A 197 -2.60 11.52 -17.16
C ALA A 197 -2.80 11.06 -15.71
N ALA A 198 -3.93 10.42 -15.44
CA ALA A 198 -4.24 9.81 -14.15
C ALA A 198 -5.26 8.68 -14.36
N ARG A 199 -5.58 7.94 -13.29
CA ARG A 199 -6.57 6.86 -13.31
C ARG A 199 -7.95 7.42 -13.59
N GLY A 200 -8.61 6.92 -14.65
CA GLY A 200 -9.98 7.30 -15.01
C GLY A 200 -10.98 6.14 -14.95
N LEU A 201 -10.50 4.89 -14.84
CA LEU A 201 -11.36 3.72 -14.65
C LEU A 201 -12.04 3.80 -13.27
N ARG A 202 -13.37 3.65 -13.24
CA ARG A 202 -14.23 3.92 -12.07
C ARG A 202 -13.66 3.42 -10.74
N GLY A 203 -13.48 2.11 -10.58
CA GLY A 203 -12.95 1.54 -9.34
C GLY A 203 -11.51 1.94 -8.99
N ALA A 204 -10.72 2.46 -9.96
CA ALA A 204 -9.35 2.90 -9.77
C ALA A 204 -9.23 4.39 -9.36
N VAL A 205 -10.19 5.23 -9.75
CA VAL A 205 -10.20 6.69 -9.50
C VAL A 205 -9.97 7.07 -8.03
N PRO A 206 -10.66 6.48 -7.04
CA PRO A 206 -10.57 6.96 -5.66
C PRO A 206 -9.15 6.96 -5.08
N TYR A 207 -8.30 6.04 -5.52
CA TYR A 207 -6.91 5.98 -5.05
C TYR A 207 -6.12 7.26 -5.38
N ALA A 208 -6.23 7.77 -6.60
CA ALA A 208 -5.53 8.98 -7.02
C ALA A 208 -6.29 10.26 -6.64
N LEU A 209 -7.63 10.24 -6.63
CA LEU A 209 -8.47 11.39 -6.31
C LEU A 209 -8.36 11.83 -4.85
N THR A 210 -8.18 10.89 -3.92
CA THR A 210 -8.29 11.17 -2.47
C THR A 210 -7.39 12.29 -2.01
N ALA A 211 -6.14 12.35 -2.47
CA ALA A 211 -5.22 13.42 -2.06
C ALA A 211 -5.67 14.80 -2.57
N PHE A 212 -6.33 14.87 -3.72
CA PHE A 212 -6.94 16.12 -4.21
C PHE A 212 -8.03 16.62 -3.26
N ILE A 213 -8.90 15.71 -2.82
CA ILE A 213 -9.96 16.03 -1.85
C ILE A 213 -9.34 16.47 -0.52
N ASN A 214 -8.44 15.68 0.03
CA ASN A 214 -7.85 15.92 1.35
C ASN A 214 -7.07 17.25 1.41
N ASN A 215 -6.25 17.53 0.38
CA ASN A 215 -5.41 18.72 0.34
C ASN A 215 -6.23 19.99 0.20
N LEU A 216 -7.45 19.92 -0.32
CA LEU A 216 -8.41 21.04 -0.34
C LEU A 216 -9.31 21.08 0.90
N GLY A 217 -9.03 20.25 1.93
CA GLY A 217 -9.78 20.24 3.18
C GLY A 217 -11.13 19.51 3.10
N GLY A 218 -11.31 18.67 2.07
CA GLY A 218 -12.49 17.85 1.90
C GLY A 218 -12.37 16.47 2.57
N SER A 219 -13.45 15.70 2.51
CA SER A 219 -13.55 14.32 3.00
C SER A 219 -14.65 13.58 2.25
N TYR A 220 -14.54 12.26 2.16
CA TYR A 220 -15.64 11.42 1.65
C TYR A 220 -16.85 11.35 2.57
N SER A 221 -16.69 11.78 3.82
CA SER A 221 -17.76 11.80 4.81
C SER A 221 -17.91 13.18 5.43
N THR A 222 -19.15 13.52 5.78
CA THR A 222 -19.47 14.62 6.66
C THR A 222 -19.08 14.29 8.11
N PRO A 223 -19.02 15.28 9.03
CA PRO A 223 -18.70 15.02 10.43
C PRO A 223 -19.68 14.07 11.15
N ASP A 224 -20.94 13.97 10.68
CA ASP A 224 -21.95 13.03 11.18
C ASP A 224 -21.89 11.66 10.45
N GLY A 225 -20.84 11.38 9.69
CA GLY A 225 -20.58 10.08 9.09
C GLY A 225 -21.32 9.78 7.79
N LYS A 226 -22.12 10.72 7.27
CA LYS A 226 -22.83 10.55 5.98
C LYS A 226 -21.89 10.77 4.79
N PRO A 227 -22.25 10.28 3.59
CA PRO A 227 -21.51 10.62 2.37
C PRO A 227 -21.37 12.12 2.17
N GLY A 228 -20.22 12.58 1.70
CA GLY A 228 -19.86 13.98 1.69
C GLY A 228 -19.24 14.49 0.37
N LEU A 229 -19.57 13.87 -0.79
CA LEU A 229 -19.02 14.29 -2.08
C LEU A 229 -19.51 15.70 -2.48
N SER A 230 -20.72 16.05 -2.12
CA SER A 230 -21.34 17.36 -2.40
C SER A 230 -20.84 18.48 -1.46
N GLN A 231 -20.05 18.17 -0.44
CA GLN A 231 -19.44 19.19 0.42
C GLN A 231 -18.50 20.10 -0.38
N PRO A 232 -18.49 21.42 -0.15
CA PRO A 232 -17.80 22.38 -1.01
C PRO A 232 -16.32 22.05 -1.27
N ASN A 233 -15.56 21.66 -0.25
CA ASN A 233 -14.14 21.36 -0.39
C ASN A 233 -13.89 20.01 -1.06
N THR A 234 -14.73 19.02 -0.79
CA THR A 234 -14.69 17.73 -1.47
C THR A 234 -14.99 17.90 -2.97
N LEU A 235 -16.03 18.66 -3.27
CA LEU A 235 -16.41 18.96 -4.65
C LEU A 235 -15.32 19.71 -5.42
N LYS A 236 -14.63 20.69 -4.78
CA LYS A 236 -13.46 21.35 -5.39
C LYS A 236 -12.39 20.33 -5.82
N GLY A 237 -12.07 19.33 -4.98
CA GLY A 237 -11.10 18.29 -5.29
C GLY A 237 -11.54 17.41 -6.48
N ILE A 238 -12.81 17.00 -6.47
CA ILE A 238 -13.40 16.21 -7.56
C ILE A 238 -13.38 16.99 -8.88
N VAL A 239 -13.78 18.26 -8.86
CA VAL A 239 -13.80 19.13 -10.05
C VAL A 239 -12.40 19.34 -10.59
N LEU A 240 -11.40 19.63 -9.75
CA LEU A 240 -10.01 19.80 -10.19
C LEU A 240 -9.47 18.55 -10.86
N TYR A 241 -9.67 17.38 -10.24
CA TYR A 241 -9.27 16.09 -10.81
C TYR A 241 -9.94 15.81 -12.14
N SER A 242 -11.26 16.05 -12.21
CA SER A 242 -12.05 15.86 -13.44
C SER A 242 -11.63 16.81 -14.55
N THR A 243 -11.31 18.08 -14.21
CA THR A 243 -10.81 19.08 -15.17
C THR A 243 -9.47 18.64 -15.77
N LEU A 244 -8.55 18.15 -14.94
CA LEU A 244 -7.25 17.65 -15.40
C LEU A 244 -7.43 16.48 -16.37
N LEU A 245 -8.34 15.56 -16.11
CA LEU A 245 -8.64 14.44 -17.02
C LEU A 245 -9.33 14.90 -18.31
N LYS A 246 -10.28 15.84 -18.22
CA LYS A 246 -11.07 16.34 -19.35
C LYS A 246 -10.25 17.16 -20.32
N ASP A 247 -9.52 18.15 -19.80
CA ASP A 247 -8.91 19.19 -20.62
C ASP A 247 -7.47 18.86 -21.04
N TYR A 248 -6.80 17.98 -20.28
CA TYR A 248 -5.38 17.67 -20.44
C TYR A 248 -5.07 16.17 -20.47
N GLY A 249 -6.05 15.31 -20.24
CA GLY A 249 -5.89 13.85 -20.31
C GLY A 249 -5.76 13.34 -21.74
N PRO A 250 -5.07 12.19 -21.95
CA PRO A 250 -4.96 11.57 -23.25
C PRO A 250 -6.31 10.98 -23.71
N PRO A 251 -6.47 10.68 -25.00
CA PRO A 251 -7.64 9.94 -25.49
C PRO A 251 -7.84 8.64 -24.71
N GLY A 252 -9.08 8.34 -24.32
CA GLY A 252 -9.40 7.14 -23.55
C GLY A 252 -9.07 7.20 -22.06
N ALA A 253 -8.72 8.37 -21.52
CA ALA A 253 -8.33 8.55 -20.11
C ALA A 253 -9.32 7.91 -19.11
N LEU A 254 -10.62 7.87 -19.42
CA LEU A 254 -11.64 7.26 -18.54
C LEU A 254 -11.52 5.73 -18.39
N ASN A 255 -10.71 5.08 -19.21
CA ASN A 255 -10.43 3.64 -19.12
C ASN A 255 -9.03 3.35 -18.57
N HIS A 256 -8.25 4.37 -18.24
CA HIS A 256 -6.88 4.18 -17.74
C HIS A 256 -6.87 3.71 -16.30
N THR A 257 -6.06 2.68 -16.05
CA THR A 257 -5.59 2.26 -14.75
C THR A 257 -4.13 2.74 -14.56
N PHE A 258 -3.47 2.29 -13.50
CA PHE A 258 -2.05 2.54 -13.30
C PHE A 258 -1.20 2.07 -14.50
N THR A 259 -1.55 0.94 -15.12
CA THR A 259 -0.76 0.34 -16.21
C THR A 259 -0.58 1.32 -17.38
N GLN A 260 -1.68 1.91 -17.86
CA GLN A 260 -1.63 2.86 -18.97
C GLN A 260 -0.91 4.15 -18.58
N VAL A 261 -1.15 4.65 -17.36
CA VAL A 261 -0.53 5.89 -16.86
C VAL A 261 0.99 5.73 -16.74
N VAL A 262 1.46 4.63 -16.17
CA VAL A 262 2.89 4.31 -16.02
C VAL A 262 3.57 4.17 -17.38
N GLU A 263 2.92 3.48 -18.32
CA GLU A 263 3.43 3.30 -19.66
C GLU A 263 3.57 4.64 -20.41
N LEU A 264 2.56 5.51 -20.32
CA LEU A 264 2.60 6.84 -20.93
C LEU A 264 3.71 7.73 -20.34
N LEU A 265 3.89 7.70 -19.02
CA LEU A 265 4.97 8.44 -18.36
C LEU A 265 6.34 7.86 -18.73
N GLY A 266 6.49 6.54 -18.68
CA GLY A 266 7.71 5.84 -19.03
C GLY A 266 8.16 6.10 -20.45
N GLN A 267 7.26 6.06 -21.41
CA GLN A 267 7.51 6.39 -22.82
C GLN A 267 7.73 7.88 -23.06
N GLY A 268 7.52 8.75 -22.08
CA GLY A 268 7.67 10.20 -22.21
C GLY A 268 6.53 10.88 -22.96
N LYS A 269 5.39 10.22 -23.09
CA LYS A 269 4.21 10.75 -23.79
C LYS A 269 3.38 11.73 -22.95
N ILE A 270 3.63 11.76 -21.64
CA ILE A 270 2.99 12.71 -20.72
C ILE A 270 4.03 13.42 -19.86
N ALA A 271 3.69 14.62 -19.41
CA ALA A 271 4.57 15.46 -18.59
C ALA A 271 4.32 15.31 -17.08
N MET A 272 3.09 15.05 -16.66
CA MET A 272 2.72 14.96 -15.23
C MET A 272 1.74 13.83 -14.96
N THR A 273 1.85 13.26 -13.75
CA THR A 273 0.85 12.30 -13.22
C THR A 273 0.85 12.29 -11.70
N HIS A 274 -0.24 11.75 -11.12
CA HIS A 274 -0.33 11.36 -9.72
C HIS A 274 -0.61 9.86 -9.63
N GLU A 275 0.46 9.08 -9.36
CA GLU A 275 0.41 7.63 -9.46
C GLU A 275 1.18 6.95 -8.31
N SER A 276 0.93 5.68 -8.07
CA SER A 276 1.49 4.91 -6.97
C SER A 276 3.02 5.00 -6.88
N SER A 277 3.51 5.15 -5.66
CA SER A 277 4.95 5.04 -5.36
C SER A 277 5.52 3.65 -5.71
N ASN A 278 4.69 2.62 -5.72
CA ASN A 278 5.07 1.27 -6.13
C ASN A 278 5.45 1.15 -7.61
N GLU A 279 4.91 2.04 -8.44
CA GLU A 279 5.20 2.07 -9.86
C GLU A 279 6.56 2.70 -10.18
N PHE A 280 7.26 3.21 -9.18
CA PHE A 280 8.57 3.83 -9.34
C PHE A 280 9.55 2.94 -10.10
N ALA A 281 9.68 1.66 -9.72
CA ALA A 281 10.56 0.72 -10.41
C ALA A 281 10.15 0.48 -11.87
N ASN A 282 8.84 0.40 -12.13
CA ASN A 282 8.30 0.23 -13.47
C ASN A 282 8.59 1.44 -14.37
N ILE A 283 8.51 2.64 -13.81
CA ILE A 283 8.84 3.88 -14.50
C ILE A 283 10.36 3.97 -14.77
N MET A 284 11.19 3.59 -13.80
CA MET A 284 12.66 3.67 -13.92
C MET A 284 13.26 2.69 -14.93
N ARG A 285 12.52 1.68 -15.41
CA ARG A 285 12.96 0.79 -16.49
C ARG A 285 13.09 1.49 -17.85
N PHE A 286 12.38 2.59 -18.03
CA PHE A 286 12.46 3.36 -19.29
C PHE A 286 13.71 4.23 -19.32
N PRO A 287 14.39 4.34 -20.50
CA PRO A 287 15.56 5.17 -20.64
C PRO A 287 15.32 6.62 -20.21
N ASN A 288 16.32 7.23 -19.56
CA ASN A 288 16.38 8.63 -19.12
C ASN A 288 15.39 9.02 -18.01
N ARG A 289 14.45 8.14 -17.58
CA ARG A 289 13.45 8.52 -16.56
C ARG A 289 14.06 8.90 -15.22
N ALA A 290 15.15 8.25 -14.83
CA ALA A 290 15.85 8.56 -13.58
C ALA A 290 16.41 10.01 -13.54
N GLN A 291 16.75 10.57 -14.68
CA GLN A 291 17.30 11.94 -14.81
C GLN A 291 16.20 12.97 -15.04
N ASP A 292 15.23 12.62 -15.90
CA ASP A 292 14.21 13.54 -16.40
C ASP A 292 13.08 13.80 -15.40
N LEU A 293 12.83 12.88 -14.47
CA LEU A 293 11.69 12.98 -13.56
C LEU A 293 12.03 13.65 -12.24
N GLY A 294 11.06 14.42 -11.74
CA GLY A 294 10.91 14.75 -10.34
C GLY A 294 9.83 13.88 -9.71
N VAL A 295 9.91 13.67 -8.40
CA VAL A 295 8.91 12.94 -7.60
C VAL A 295 8.79 13.56 -6.21
N LYS A 296 7.55 13.75 -5.77
CA LYS A 296 7.19 14.21 -4.42
C LYS A 296 5.76 13.80 -4.06
N VAL A 297 5.34 14.02 -2.83
CA VAL A 297 3.91 13.98 -2.48
C VAL A 297 3.15 15.04 -3.27
N LEU A 298 1.85 14.82 -3.49
CA LEU A 298 1.00 15.81 -4.16
C LEU A 298 1.05 17.12 -3.38
N PRO A 299 1.28 18.30 -4.04
CA PRO A 299 1.39 19.58 -3.36
C PRO A 299 0.17 19.90 -2.48
N PRO A 300 0.35 20.66 -1.39
CA PRO A 300 -0.75 21.10 -0.53
C PRO A 300 -1.71 22.02 -1.27
N GLY A 301 -2.95 22.13 -0.80
CA GLY A 301 -3.88 23.16 -1.26
C GLY A 301 -3.38 24.57 -0.94
N ARG A 302 -3.59 25.54 -1.82
CA ARG A 302 -3.08 26.90 -1.67
C ARG A 302 -3.63 27.61 -0.41
N GLU A 303 -4.91 27.44 -0.13
CA GLU A 303 -5.57 28.07 1.03
C GLU A 303 -5.36 27.24 2.29
N THR A 304 -5.54 25.92 2.19
CA THR A 304 -5.56 25.01 3.32
C THR A 304 -4.17 24.74 3.90
N LYS A 305 -3.11 24.77 3.07
CA LYS A 305 -1.76 24.30 3.39
C LYS A 305 -1.70 22.82 3.84
N ILE A 306 -2.77 22.05 3.60
CA ILE A 306 -2.85 20.64 3.97
C ILE A 306 -2.11 19.79 2.92
N SER A 307 -1.20 18.94 3.38
CA SER A 307 -0.64 17.82 2.64
C SER A 307 -1.04 16.53 3.37
N LYS A 308 -2.04 15.83 2.85
CA LYS A 308 -2.57 14.59 3.45
C LYS A 308 -2.71 13.51 2.37
N PRO A 309 -1.59 12.85 2.00
CA PRO A 309 -1.58 11.81 0.99
C PRO A 309 -2.32 10.54 1.47
N VAL A 310 -2.58 9.64 0.55
CA VAL A 310 -3.00 8.27 0.89
C VAL A 310 -1.78 7.49 1.36
N SER A 311 -1.95 6.70 2.42
CA SER A 311 -0.94 5.77 2.96
C SER A 311 -1.59 4.41 3.12
N ILE A 312 -1.20 3.46 2.30
CA ILE A 312 -1.69 2.08 2.32
C ILE A 312 -0.54 1.10 2.13
N GLY A 313 -0.84 -0.17 2.20
CA GLY A 313 0.11 -1.24 1.88
C GLY A 313 -0.63 -2.51 1.53
N TRP A 314 -0.12 -3.22 0.55
CA TRP A 314 -0.54 -4.59 0.30
C TRP A 314 -0.06 -5.49 1.42
N THR A 315 -0.79 -6.55 1.63
CA THR A 315 -0.52 -7.55 2.64
C THR A 315 -0.56 -8.95 2.04
N ILE A 316 0.03 -9.91 2.75
CA ILE A 316 -0.05 -11.33 2.42
C ILE A 316 -0.70 -12.09 3.56
N THR A 317 -1.54 -13.05 3.24
CA THR A 317 -2.36 -13.77 4.21
C THR A 317 -2.49 -15.25 3.87
N ILE A 318 -2.98 -16.01 4.83
CA ILE A 318 -3.29 -17.44 4.70
C ILE A 318 -4.80 -17.60 4.49
N SER A 319 -5.19 -18.36 3.47
CA SER A 319 -6.59 -18.72 3.25
C SER A 319 -7.16 -19.46 4.46
N SER A 320 -8.37 -19.06 4.92
CA SER A 320 -9.07 -19.79 5.97
C SER A 320 -9.32 -21.26 5.61
N ASN A 321 -9.45 -21.56 4.31
CA ASN A 321 -9.71 -22.90 3.78
C ASN A 321 -8.43 -23.76 3.60
N SER A 322 -7.25 -23.16 3.74
CA SER A 322 -5.97 -23.90 3.59
C SER A 322 -5.86 -25.02 4.62
N GLN A 323 -5.44 -26.19 4.14
CA GLN A 323 -5.08 -27.34 4.98
C GLN A 323 -3.59 -27.35 5.32
N LYS A 324 -2.81 -26.39 4.80
CA LYS A 324 -1.34 -26.29 4.95
C LYS A 324 -0.92 -25.01 5.66
N LYS A 325 -1.69 -24.59 6.67
CA LYS A 325 -1.50 -23.28 7.35
C LYS A 325 -0.12 -23.11 7.96
N SER A 326 0.48 -24.19 8.50
CA SER A 326 1.84 -24.17 9.02
C SER A 326 2.87 -23.88 7.92
N ALA A 327 2.81 -24.59 6.80
CA ALA A 327 3.72 -24.37 5.66
C ALA A 327 3.52 -22.97 5.04
N ALA A 328 2.28 -22.50 4.94
CA ALA A 328 1.94 -21.16 4.49
C ALA A 328 2.50 -20.08 5.45
N TRP A 329 2.46 -20.33 6.76
CA TRP A 329 3.05 -19.42 7.76
C TRP A 329 4.57 -19.28 7.60
N TYR A 330 5.28 -20.36 7.27
CA TYR A 330 6.71 -20.33 6.96
C TYR A 330 7.00 -19.46 5.75
N PHE A 331 6.15 -19.51 4.72
CA PHE A 331 6.27 -18.62 3.57
C PHE A 331 6.03 -17.16 3.95
N LEU A 332 5.00 -16.85 4.73
CA LEU A 332 4.72 -15.48 5.18
C LEU A 332 5.92 -14.92 5.96
N GLN A 333 6.47 -15.68 6.90
CA GLN A 333 7.63 -15.26 7.69
C GLN A 333 8.86 -14.99 6.80
N TRP A 334 9.17 -15.91 5.89
CA TRP A 334 10.31 -15.77 4.99
C TRP A 334 10.14 -14.55 4.09
N SER A 335 9.02 -14.43 3.39
CA SER A 335 8.77 -13.38 2.41
C SER A 335 8.68 -11.98 3.02
N THR A 336 8.36 -11.88 4.30
CA THR A 336 8.30 -10.64 5.06
C THR A 336 9.45 -10.47 6.06
N SER A 337 10.45 -11.37 6.05
CA SER A 337 11.63 -11.24 6.89
C SER A 337 12.45 -9.99 6.52
N ARG A 338 13.23 -9.48 7.48
CA ARG A 338 14.15 -8.37 7.22
C ARG A 338 15.11 -8.68 6.05
N GLU A 339 15.65 -9.90 6.03
CA GLU A 339 16.57 -10.36 4.99
C GLU A 339 15.95 -10.23 3.58
N VAL A 340 14.76 -10.81 3.38
CA VAL A 340 14.07 -10.78 2.09
C VAL A 340 13.63 -9.36 1.74
N GLN A 341 13.07 -8.62 2.68
CA GLN A 341 12.64 -7.24 2.47
C GLN A 341 13.81 -6.31 2.08
N SER A 342 15.01 -6.53 2.63
CA SER A 342 16.20 -5.77 2.22
C SER A 342 16.58 -6.04 0.76
N LYS A 343 16.46 -7.29 0.28
CA LYS A 343 16.69 -7.64 -1.13
C LYS A 343 15.64 -7.01 -2.05
N LEU A 344 14.38 -6.90 -1.60
CA LEU A 344 13.26 -6.37 -2.38
C LEU A 344 13.38 -4.86 -2.69
N VAL A 345 14.16 -4.13 -1.92
CA VAL A 345 14.46 -2.70 -2.18
C VAL A 345 15.04 -2.49 -3.58
N GLN A 346 15.88 -3.41 -4.07
CA GLN A 346 16.48 -3.32 -5.40
C GLN A 346 15.44 -3.37 -6.52
N PHE A 347 14.27 -3.93 -6.25
CA PHE A 347 13.12 -3.98 -7.16
C PHE A 347 12.18 -2.77 -7.00
N GLY A 348 12.57 -1.75 -6.20
CA GLY A 348 11.76 -0.57 -5.95
C GLY A 348 10.54 -0.80 -5.07
N VAL A 349 10.54 -1.88 -4.30
CA VAL A 349 9.50 -2.16 -3.30
C VAL A 349 9.84 -1.39 -2.02
N ALA A 350 8.95 -0.49 -1.60
CA ALA A 350 9.13 0.24 -0.35
C ALA A 350 8.91 -0.72 0.82
N PRO A 351 9.94 -0.94 1.68
CA PRO A 351 9.84 -1.94 2.74
C PRO A 351 8.83 -1.52 3.81
N PRO A 352 8.02 -2.46 4.32
CA PRO A 352 7.09 -2.17 5.42
C PRO A 352 7.76 -2.21 6.80
N ARG A 353 9.04 -2.64 6.88
CA ARG A 353 9.82 -2.78 8.13
C ARG A 353 10.71 -1.58 8.36
N ALA A 354 10.62 -1.00 9.56
CA ALA A 354 11.47 0.13 9.98
C ALA A 354 12.97 -0.22 9.96
N SER A 355 13.33 -1.43 10.37
CA SER A 355 14.73 -1.90 10.40
C SER A 355 15.37 -1.99 9.01
N VAL A 356 14.58 -2.19 7.94
CA VAL A 356 15.07 -2.20 6.56
C VAL A 356 15.40 -0.77 6.10
N PHE A 357 14.54 0.21 6.40
CA PHE A 357 14.82 1.63 6.11
C PHE A 357 16.10 2.14 6.78
N GLN A 358 16.47 1.58 7.92
CA GLN A 358 17.66 1.94 8.68
C GLN A 358 18.90 1.11 8.27
N GLY A 359 18.73 0.14 7.38
CA GLY A 359 19.79 -0.77 6.95
C GLY A 359 20.76 -0.15 5.94
N PRO A 360 22.04 -0.61 5.93
CA PRO A 360 23.05 -0.11 5.01
C PRO A 360 22.73 -0.44 3.53
N GLU A 361 22.08 -1.56 3.26
CA GLU A 361 21.65 -1.96 1.92
C GLU A 361 20.68 -0.95 1.33
N PHE A 362 19.71 -0.48 2.14
CA PHE A 362 18.76 0.55 1.73
C PHE A 362 19.46 1.89 1.49
N ALA A 363 20.33 2.30 2.41
CA ALA A 363 21.09 3.55 2.29
C ALA A 363 21.96 3.56 1.02
N ASN A 364 22.65 2.46 0.73
CA ASN A 364 23.47 2.31 -0.49
C ASN A 364 22.60 2.44 -1.74
N TRP A 365 21.49 1.71 -1.82
CA TRP A 365 20.56 1.78 -2.94
C TRP A 365 20.02 3.20 -3.17
N VAL A 366 19.65 3.91 -2.10
CA VAL A 366 19.15 5.29 -2.19
C VAL A 366 20.20 6.22 -2.78
N ASN A 367 21.47 6.07 -2.37
CA ASN A 367 22.56 6.96 -2.77
C ASN A 367 23.00 6.78 -4.22
N GLU A 368 22.66 5.68 -4.90
CA GLU A 368 23.02 5.45 -6.28
C GLU A 368 22.34 6.41 -7.27
N MET A 369 21.14 6.95 -6.92
CA MET A 369 20.39 7.85 -7.80
C MET A 369 19.69 8.97 -7.01
N PRO A 370 19.85 10.25 -7.39
CA PRO A 370 19.18 11.36 -6.70
C PRO A 370 17.66 11.25 -6.60
N ILE A 371 17.00 10.72 -7.64
CA ILE A 371 15.55 10.52 -7.65
C ILE A 371 15.07 9.51 -6.60
N ARG A 372 15.89 8.51 -6.25
CA ARG A 372 15.58 7.56 -5.17
C ARG A 372 15.48 8.25 -3.83
N LYS A 373 16.34 9.25 -3.57
CA LYS A 373 16.26 10.07 -2.35
C LYS A 373 14.95 10.84 -2.27
N SER A 374 14.53 11.45 -3.38
CA SER A 374 13.25 12.17 -3.45
C SER A 374 12.05 11.22 -3.24
N TRP A 375 12.11 10.03 -3.83
CA TRP A 375 11.09 9.00 -3.64
C TRP A 375 11.01 8.53 -2.18
N VAL A 376 12.15 8.26 -1.54
CA VAL A 376 12.21 7.86 -0.11
C VAL A 376 11.70 8.97 0.80
N ASN A 377 12.09 10.22 0.57
CA ASN A 377 11.58 11.35 1.34
C ASN A 377 10.05 11.46 1.26
N SER A 378 9.50 11.20 0.06
CA SER A 378 8.05 11.19 -0.14
C SER A 378 7.36 10.04 0.59
N LEU A 379 7.98 8.84 0.65
CA LEU A 379 7.45 7.72 1.43
C LEU A 379 7.47 8.01 2.93
N VAL A 380 8.53 8.66 3.43
CA VAL A 380 8.60 9.09 4.83
C VAL A 380 7.51 10.10 5.14
N GLU A 381 7.23 11.03 4.24
CA GLU A 381 6.14 11.99 4.38
C GLU A 381 4.77 11.30 4.36
N ILE A 382 4.54 10.37 3.42
CA ILE A 382 3.33 9.53 3.39
C ILE A 382 3.14 8.79 4.72
N GLY A 383 4.21 8.23 5.28
CA GLY A 383 4.15 7.53 6.57
C GLY A 383 3.79 8.43 7.76
N LYS A 384 4.17 9.71 7.70
CA LYS A 384 3.93 10.68 8.78
C LYS A 384 2.56 11.37 8.69
N THR A 385 2.13 11.73 7.49
CA THR A 385 0.96 12.60 7.28
C THR A 385 -0.19 11.91 6.55
N GLY A 386 0.04 10.72 6.03
CA GLY A 386 -0.90 9.98 5.19
C GLY A 386 -2.09 9.41 5.94
N THR A 387 -3.10 9.04 5.18
CA THR A 387 -4.33 8.39 5.68
C THR A 387 -4.61 7.10 4.93
N GLY A 388 -5.06 6.07 5.66
CA GLY A 388 -5.59 4.85 5.06
C GLY A 388 -7.03 5.01 4.52
N VAL A 389 -7.69 6.13 4.82
CA VAL A 389 -9.06 6.41 4.34
C VAL A 389 -8.98 7.05 2.96
N TYR A 390 -9.42 6.31 1.94
CA TYR A 390 -9.37 6.75 0.53
C TYR A 390 -10.64 6.38 -0.25
N GLN A 391 -11.76 6.30 0.47
CA GLN A 391 -13.11 6.03 -0.07
C GLN A 391 -14.17 6.35 0.99
N SER A 392 -15.44 6.36 0.58
CA SER A 392 -16.56 6.49 1.52
C SER A 392 -16.59 5.34 2.53
N PRO A 393 -16.87 5.59 3.82
CA PRO A 393 -16.95 4.56 4.85
C PRO A 393 -18.17 3.66 4.62
N THR A 394 -17.92 2.43 4.22
CA THR A 394 -18.93 1.38 4.02
C THR A 394 -18.24 0.02 3.97
N GLU A 395 -18.94 -1.04 4.35
CA GLU A 395 -18.45 -2.40 4.11
C GLU A 395 -18.48 -2.77 2.62
N ARG A 396 -19.33 -2.11 1.81
CA ARG A 396 -19.44 -2.33 0.36
C ARG A 396 -18.47 -1.46 -0.44
N VAL A 397 -17.19 -1.56 -0.10
CA VAL A 397 -16.11 -0.74 -0.65
C VAL A 397 -16.02 -0.79 -2.18
N PRO A 398 -16.09 -1.94 -2.87
CA PRO A 398 -16.01 -1.98 -4.33
C PRO A 398 -17.11 -1.13 -4.99
N GLU A 399 -18.34 -1.24 -4.51
CA GLU A 399 -19.49 -0.50 -5.03
C GLU A 399 -19.36 1.02 -4.76
N ALA A 400 -18.91 1.38 -3.55
CA ALA A 400 -18.68 2.79 -3.23
C ALA A 400 -17.60 3.41 -4.12
N ARG A 401 -16.53 2.68 -4.40
CA ARG A 401 -15.47 3.13 -5.32
C ARG A 401 -15.97 3.29 -6.74
N ASP A 402 -16.82 2.39 -7.20
CA ASP A 402 -17.45 2.48 -8.53
C ASP A 402 -18.37 3.68 -8.65
N LEU A 403 -19.17 3.99 -7.61
CA LEU A 403 -20.02 5.18 -7.58
C LEU A 403 -19.19 6.48 -7.63
N ILE A 404 -18.13 6.57 -6.82
CA ILE A 404 -17.23 7.73 -6.81
C ILE A 404 -16.56 7.92 -8.17
N GLY A 405 -16.04 6.84 -8.77
CA GLY A 405 -15.40 6.90 -10.08
C GLY A 405 -16.41 7.24 -11.19
N THR A 406 -17.66 6.75 -11.10
CA THR A 406 -18.74 7.10 -12.01
C THR A 406 -19.06 8.60 -11.95
N ALA A 407 -19.07 9.20 -10.75
CA ALA A 407 -19.27 10.64 -10.59
C ALA A 407 -18.18 11.43 -11.31
N VAL A 408 -16.91 11.05 -11.16
CA VAL A 408 -15.79 11.68 -11.90
C VAL A 408 -16.00 11.55 -13.41
N GLN A 409 -16.35 10.36 -13.91
CA GLN A 409 -16.57 10.15 -15.35
C GLN A 409 -17.72 11.00 -15.89
N GLN A 410 -18.84 11.11 -15.16
CA GLN A 410 -19.97 11.94 -15.53
C GLN A 410 -19.59 13.43 -15.61
N ILE A 411 -18.80 13.93 -14.66
CA ILE A 411 -18.30 15.32 -14.67
C ILE A 411 -17.36 15.54 -15.86
N VAL A 412 -16.45 14.63 -16.15
CA VAL A 412 -15.57 14.69 -17.34
C VAL A 412 -16.38 14.74 -18.63
N GLN A 413 -17.51 14.02 -18.69
CA GLN A 413 -18.43 13.99 -19.82
C GLN A 413 -19.38 15.21 -19.91
N GLY A 414 -19.27 16.18 -18.99
CA GLY A 414 -20.02 17.43 -19.00
C GLY A 414 -21.20 17.49 -18.05
N GLY A 415 -21.36 16.50 -17.17
CA GLY A 415 -22.37 16.51 -16.10
C GLY A 415 -22.15 17.67 -15.13
N ASN A 416 -23.24 18.22 -14.58
CA ASN A 416 -23.17 19.27 -13.56
C ASN A 416 -22.53 18.71 -12.27
N PRO A 417 -21.40 19.24 -11.81
CA PRO A 417 -20.67 18.65 -10.67
C PRO A 417 -21.49 18.59 -9.37
N ILE A 418 -22.32 19.61 -9.10
CA ILE A 418 -23.13 19.68 -7.87
C ILE A 418 -24.23 18.61 -7.91
N GLU A 419 -24.93 18.47 -9.04
CA GLU A 419 -26.02 17.50 -9.21
C GLU A 419 -25.47 16.07 -9.17
N VAL A 420 -24.36 15.82 -9.87
CA VAL A 420 -23.68 14.51 -9.88
C VAL A 420 -23.23 14.12 -8.47
N ALA A 421 -22.60 15.04 -7.73
CA ALA A 421 -22.14 14.77 -6.38
C ALA A 421 -23.28 14.47 -5.41
N LYS A 422 -24.40 15.24 -5.46
CA LYS A 422 -25.60 14.99 -4.65
C LYS A 422 -26.23 13.62 -4.93
N ALA A 423 -26.41 13.30 -6.22
CA ALA A 423 -26.96 12.00 -6.61
C ALA A 423 -26.06 10.84 -6.17
N THR A 424 -24.73 11.06 -6.18
CA THR A 424 -23.76 10.06 -5.70
C THR A 424 -23.81 9.92 -4.19
N ASP A 425 -23.96 10.99 -3.41
CA ASP A 425 -24.15 10.93 -1.97
C ASP A 425 -25.40 10.13 -1.59
N GLU A 426 -26.51 10.33 -2.30
CA GLU A 426 -27.75 9.55 -2.12
C GLU A 426 -27.53 8.06 -2.44
N ALA A 427 -26.78 7.75 -3.50
CA ALA A 427 -26.47 6.36 -3.84
C ALA A 427 -25.54 5.70 -2.80
N LEU A 428 -24.52 6.41 -2.33
CA LEU A 428 -23.61 5.94 -1.28
C LEU A 428 -24.32 5.71 0.06
N SER A 429 -25.32 6.54 0.40
CA SER A 429 -26.12 6.36 1.63
C SER A 429 -26.90 5.04 1.65
N LYS A 430 -27.19 4.45 0.51
CA LYS A 430 -27.82 3.13 0.40
C LYS A 430 -26.86 1.96 0.59
N LEU A 431 -25.56 2.27 0.67
CA LEU A 431 -24.51 1.27 0.92
C LEU A 431 -24.06 1.21 2.40
N GLN A 432 -24.53 2.15 3.21
CA GLN A 432 -24.21 2.24 4.65
C GLN A 432 -25.02 1.25 5.50
#